data_a5d623da117a0e7919a817be1588c67e
#
_entry.id   a5d623da117a0e7919a817be1588c67e
#
_cell.length_a   1.000
_cell.length_b   1.000
_cell.length_c   1.000
_cell.angle_alpha   90.00
_cell.angle_beta   90.00
_cell.angle_gamma   90.00
#
_symmetry.space_group_name_H-M   'P 1'
#
loop_
_entity.id
_entity.type
_entity.pdbx_description
1 polymer ?
#
loop_
_entity_poly.entity_id
_entity_poly.type
_entity_poly.pdbx_seq_one_letter_code
_entity_poly.pdbx_strand_id
1 'polypeptide(L)'
;LDKYPIKMKTDFNHCESLYWVFTQLCNDQCDHCYNLSGPKGARISEEECMAIIENMPDRVDRLILSGGEPLADRKLLYAILDRLRDRYAERTQIMLQTNGDLLTEPILATLIEKGVSRFDIASIDRYHKHAGARLEVLAELFEAHGVRGDHKDPLIDKDSYLIENELSWGYWGATEDMWLGGNWARGMALEKGIWKRDPQHNFCTILSGARNFLGGYDDIPQEISIQLWRINPCCPGTKFPIGDARTERVADVLERVSRHPVFKKLNEGDPWRMGEHLGISEAEARKRTEVLQNVCLYCDAFFEENMQDLNRERFIELPVLQ
;
A
#
# COMPACT_ATOMS: atom_id res chain seq x y z
N LEU A 1 -23.60 35.48 -11.82
CA LEU A 1 -24.11 34.28 -11.16
C LEU A 1 -23.01 33.24 -11.17
N ASP A 2 -22.14 33.26 -10.17
CA ASP A 2 -21.03 32.36 -9.99
C ASP A 2 -21.56 30.95 -9.68
N LYS A 3 -21.52 30.08 -10.67
CA LYS A 3 -21.69 28.65 -10.45
C LYS A 3 -20.34 28.05 -10.06
N TYR A 4 -19.88 28.27 -8.84
CA TYR A 4 -18.92 27.36 -8.25
C TYR A 4 -19.69 26.08 -7.91
N PRO A 5 -19.27 24.91 -8.42
CA PRO A 5 -19.84 23.64 -7.96
C PRO A 5 -19.61 23.57 -6.45
N ILE A 6 -20.66 23.26 -5.69
CA ILE A 6 -20.55 22.92 -4.29
C ILE A 6 -19.53 21.78 -4.24
N LYS A 7 -18.37 22.03 -3.64
CA LYS A 7 -17.33 20.99 -3.46
C LYS A 7 -18.00 19.92 -2.58
N MET A 8 -18.30 18.77 -3.16
CA MET A 8 -18.88 17.66 -2.42
C MET A 8 -17.92 17.27 -1.30
N LYS A 9 -18.43 16.92 -0.14
CA LYS A 9 -17.61 16.43 0.97
C LYS A 9 -17.08 15.06 0.58
N THR A 10 -15.78 14.85 0.70
CA THR A 10 -15.15 13.56 0.44
C THR A 10 -15.85 12.45 1.23
N ASP A 11 -16.22 11.37 0.57
CA ASP A 11 -16.77 10.17 1.19
C ASP A 11 -15.65 9.24 1.63
N PHE A 12 -15.29 9.29 2.91
CA PHE A 12 -14.26 8.42 3.47
C PHE A 12 -14.73 6.98 3.74
N ASN A 13 -16.03 6.68 3.62
CA ASN A 13 -16.57 5.31 3.69
C ASN A 13 -16.51 4.58 2.35
N HIS A 14 -16.04 5.25 1.30
CA HIS A 14 -15.75 4.65 0.01
C HIS A 14 -14.32 4.98 -0.38
N CYS A 15 -13.54 4.01 -0.82
CA CYS A 15 -12.24 4.23 -1.44
C CYS A 15 -12.09 3.38 -2.71
N GLU A 16 -11.31 3.90 -3.66
CA GLU A 16 -11.02 3.20 -4.91
C GLU A 16 -10.17 1.94 -4.62
N SER A 17 -9.13 2.09 -3.81
CA SER A 17 -8.20 0.99 -3.51
C SER A 17 -7.83 0.96 -2.04
N LEU A 18 -7.75 -0.25 -1.46
CA LEU A 18 -7.20 -0.49 -0.14
C LEU A 18 -6.09 -1.53 -0.25
N TYR A 19 -4.88 -1.14 0.12
CA TYR A 19 -3.69 -1.99 0.12
C TYR A 19 -3.44 -2.51 1.54
N TRP A 20 -3.52 -3.83 1.75
CA TRP A 20 -3.34 -4.42 3.07
C TRP A 20 -2.20 -5.43 3.10
N VAL A 21 -1.12 -5.09 3.81
CA VAL A 21 -0.05 -6.00 4.22
C VAL A 21 -0.49 -6.67 5.53
N PHE A 22 -1.17 -7.81 5.46
CA PHE A 22 -1.71 -8.45 6.66
C PHE A 22 -0.70 -9.34 7.40
N THR A 23 0.46 -9.61 6.80
CA THR A 23 1.53 -10.41 7.39
C THR A 23 2.89 -9.95 6.88
N GLN A 24 3.93 -10.03 7.72
CA GLN A 24 5.33 -9.92 7.29
C GLN A 24 6.02 -11.29 7.23
N LEU A 25 5.30 -12.40 7.52
CA LEU A 25 5.81 -13.74 7.28
C LEU A 25 6.05 -13.94 5.78
N CYS A 26 7.23 -14.42 5.42
CA CYS A 26 7.63 -14.69 4.04
C CYS A 26 8.48 -15.94 3.96
N ASN A 27 8.35 -16.69 2.87
CA ASN A 27 9.25 -17.82 2.56
C ASN A 27 10.64 -17.37 2.07
N ASP A 28 10.78 -16.08 1.75
CA ASP A 28 12.03 -15.47 1.31
C ASP A 28 12.43 -14.27 2.18
N GLN A 29 13.65 -13.77 2.01
CA GLN A 29 14.19 -12.59 2.68
C GLN A 29 14.96 -11.74 1.67
N CYS A 30 14.21 -10.96 0.89
CA CYS A 30 14.76 -10.18 -0.20
C CYS A 30 15.42 -8.89 0.30
N ASP A 31 16.62 -8.58 -0.21
CA ASP A 31 17.37 -7.40 0.19
C ASP A 31 16.68 -6.08 -0.15
N HIS A 32 15.85 -6.05 -1.21
CA HIS A 32 15.11 -4.87 -1.66
C HIS A 32 13.75 -4.69 -0.96
N CYS A 33 13.36 -5.60 -0.08
CA CYS A 33 12.04 -5.57 0.56
C CYS A 33 11.83 -4.26 1.34
N TYR A 34 10.77 -3.52 1.02
CA TYR A 34 10.42 -2.30 1.74
C TYR A 34 9.79 -2.59 3.12
N ASN A 35 9.43 -3.85 3.38
CA ASN A 35 9.03 -4.38 4.67
C ASN A 35 10.23 -5.07 5.35
N LEU A 36 10.09 -5.39 6.63
CA LEU A 36 10.99 -6.30 7.34
C LEU A 36 10.47 -7.74 7.25
N SER A 37 10.12 -8.17 6.03
CA SER A 37 9.52 -9.48 5.80
C SER A 37 10.56 -10.58 5.72
N GLY A 38 10.16 -11.76 6.20
CA GLY A 38 11.03 -12.93 6.18
C GLY A 38 10.43 -14.11 6.94
N PRO A 39 11.17 -15.23 7.10
CA PRO A 39 10.67 -16.43 7.79
C PRO A 39 10.30 -16.22 9.26
N LYS A 40 10.71 -15.10 9.85
CA LYS A 40 10.37 -14.68 11.22
C LYS A 40 9.64 -13.33 11.23
N GLY A 41 9.04 -12.93 10.10
CA GLY A 41 8.30 -11.68 9.97
C GLY A 41 7.13 -11.59 10.95
N ALA A 42 6.78 -10.37 11.32
CA ALA A 42 5.67 -10.11 12.24
C ALA A 42 4.34 -10.60 11.65
N ARG A 43 3.46 -11.06 12.53
CA ARG A 43 2.13 -11.56 12.21
C ARG A 43 1.11 -10.92 13.15
N ILE A 44 -0.09 -10.78 12.68
CA ILE A 44 -1.27 -10.43 13.50
C ILE A 44 -2.16 -11.65 13.64
N SER A 45 -2.94 -11.69 14.70
CA SER A 45 -3.87 -12.78 14.96
C SER A 45 -5.07 -12.74 14.01
N GLU A 46 -5.77 -13.86 13.89
CA GLU A 46 -7.03 -13.91 13.14
C GLU A 46 -8.08 -12.94 13.72
N GLU A 47 -8.15 -12.83 15.05
CA GLU A 47 -9.05 -11.89 15.73
C GLU A 47 -8.73 -10.43 15.37
N GLU A 48 -7.44 -10.04 15.35
CA GLU A 48 -7.02 -8.71 14.91
C GLU A 48 -7.36 -8.48 13.43
N CYS A 49 -7.19 -9.49 12.56
CA CYS A 49 -7.59 -9.39 11.17
C CYS A 49 -9.10 -9.14 11.02
N MET A 50 -9.93 -9.84 11.78
CA MET A 50 -11.38 -9.65 11.75
C MET A 50 -11.75 -8.23 12.23
N ALA A 51 -11.13 -7.74 13.30
CA ALA A 51 -11.34 -6.37 13.77
C ALA A 51 -10.95 -5.32 12.72
N ILE A 52 -9.82 -5.51 12.03
CA ILE A 52 -9.38 -4.64 10.94
C ILE A 52 -10.40 -4.63 9.80
N ILE A 53 -10.90 -5.79 9.38
CA ILE A 53 -11.90 -5.89 8.31
C ILE A 53 -13.17 -5.12 8.70
N GLU A 54 -13.64 -5.23 9.95
CA GLU A 54 -14.82 -4.46 10.43
C GLU A 54 -14.61 -2.95 10.38
N ASN A 55 -13.38 -2.49 10.57
CA ASN A 55 -13.02 -1.09 10.57
C ASN A 55 -12.65 -0.51 9.19
N MET A 56 -12.59 -1.35 8.15
CA MET A 56 -12.40 -0.90 6.77
C MET A 56 -13.58 -0.04 6.29
N PRO A 57 -13.41 0.80 5.23
CA PRO A 57 -14.51 1.52 4.61
C PRO A 57 -15.67 0.59 4.20
N ASP A 58 -16.90 1.12 4.19
CA ASP A 58 -18.08 0.34 3.85
C ASP A 58 -18.12 -0.08 2.36
N ARG A 59 -17.39 0.65 1.52
CA ARG A 59 -17.16 0.35 0.12
C ARG A 59 -15.69 0.48 -0.25
N VAL A 60 -15.17 -0.58 -0.86
CA VAL A 60 -13.82 -0.65 -1.42
C VAL A 60 -13.94 -1.20 -2.82
N ASP A 61 -13.54 -0.46 -3.86
CA ASP A 61 -13.69 -0.97 -5.23
C ASP A 61 -12.64 -2.04 -5.52
N ARG A 62 -11.42 -1.89 -4.99
CA ARG A 62 -10.34 -2.88 -5.10
C ARG A 62 -9.63 -3.07 -3.77
N LEU A 63 -9.49 -4.31 -3.33
CA LEU A 63 -8.74 -4.66 -2.14
C LEU A 63 -7.52 -5.50 -2.53
N ILE A 64 -6.33 -4.97 -2.23
CA ILE A 64 -5.06 -5.62 -2.53
C ILE A 64 -4.55 -6.29 -1.27
N LEU A 65 -4.59 -7.61 -1.25
CA LEU A 65 -3.99 -8.41 -0.19
C LEU A 65 -2.53 -8.68 -0.52
N SER A 66 -1.68 -8.23 0.37
CA SER A 66 -0.23 -8.35 0.25
C SER A 66 0.38 -8.75 1.60
N GLY A 67 1.70 -8.86 1.63
CA GLY A 67 2.38 -9.20 2.86
C GLY A 67 3.88 -9.25 2.70
N GLY A 68 4.51 -10.10 3.51
CA GLY A 68 5.73 -10.76 3.13
C GLY A 68 5.42 -11.70 1.97
N GLU A 69 4.82 -12.85 2.29
CA GLU A 69 4.21 -13.74 1.30
C GLU A 69 2.86 -14.23 1.84
N PRO A 70 1.74 -13.78 1.27
CA PRO A 70 0.41 -14.20 1.72
C PRO A 70 0.22 -15.71 1.81
N LEU A 71 0.80 -16.45 0.86
CA LEU A 71 0.69 -17.91 0.80
C LEU A 71 1.53 -18.63 1.88
N ALA A 72 2.43 -17.94 2.56
CA ALA A 72 3.14 -18.49 3.72
C ALA A 72 2.22 -18.59 4.96
N ASP A 73 1.14 -17.81 5.01
CA ASP A 73 0.11 -17.85 6.06
C ASP A 73 -1.28 -18.16 5.51
N ARG A 74 -1.37 -19.22 4.72
CA ARG A 74 -2.58 -19.59 3.96
C ARG A 74 -3.82 -19.73 4.82
N LYS A 75 -3.70 -20.29 6.04
CA LYS A 75 -4.85 -20.45 6.93
C LYS A 75 -5.46 -19.08 7.25
N LEU A 76 -4.65 -18.13 7.61
CA LEU A 76 -5.09 -16.76 7.89
C LEU A 76 -5.62 -16.08 6.62
N LEU A 77 -4.92 -16.23 5.49
CA LEU A 77 -5.37 -15.68 4.20
C LEU A 77 -6.77 -16.18 3.84
N TYR A 78 -7.05 -17.49 4.00
CA TYR A 78 -8.36 -18.05 3.66
C TYR A 78 -9.46 -17.53 4.59
N ALA A 79 -9.20 -17.39 5.88
CA ALA A 79 -10.15 -16.78 6.82
C ALA A 79 -10.44 -15.31 6.48
N ILE A 80 -9.40 -14.55 6.09
CA ILE A 80 -9.53 -13.16 5.61
C ILE A 80 -10.42 -13.12 4.35
N LEU A 81 -10.15 -13.96 3.36
CA LEU A 81 -10.93 -14.00 2.11
C LEU A 81 -12.41 -14.31 2.36
N ASP A 82 -12.70 -15.31 3.20
CA ASP A 82 -14.08 -15.64 3.57
C ASP A 82 -14.78 -14.44 4.20
N ARG A 83 -14.12 -13.77 5.17
CA ARG A 83 -14.71 -12.59 5.84
C ARG A 83 -14.90 -11.40 4.89
N LEU A 84 -13.96 -11.18 3.97
CA LEU A 84 -14.07 -10.11 2.97
C LEU A 84 -15.24 -10.37 2.01
N ARG A 85 -15.46 -11.62 1.59
CA ARG A 85 -16.61 -11.99 0.76
C ARG A 85 -17.93 -11.82 1.50
N ASP A 86 -17.99 -12.17 2.78
CA ASP A 86 -19.16 -11.92 3.61
C ASP A 86 -19.50 -10.43 3.70
N ARG A 87 -18.46 -9.56 3.83
CA ARG A 87 -18.65 -8.11 3.98
C ARG A 87 -18.98 -7.40 2.68
N TYR A 88 -18.23 -7.70 1.62
CA TYR A 88 -18.27 -6.92 0.38
C TYR A 88 -18.97 -7.62 -0.79
N ALA A 89 -19.23 -8.92 -0.66
CA ALA A 89 -19.73 -9.76 -1.74
C ALA A 89 -18.86 -9.64 -3.01
N GLU A 90 -19.46 -9.60 -4.18
CA GLU A 90 -18.73 -9.48 -5.46
C GLU A 90 -18.48 -8.01 -5.90
N ARG A 91 -18.85 -7.06 -5.07
CA ARG A 91 -18.70 -5.63 -5.40
C ARG A 91 -17.25 -5.14 -5.32
N THR A 92 -16.41 -5.88 -4.60
CA THR A 92 -15.01 -5.56 -4.41
C THR A 92 -14.13 -6.51 -5.20
N GLN A 93 -13.27 -6.00 -6.06
CA GLN A 93 -12.22 -6.78 -6.67
C GLN A 93 -11.20 -7.17 -5.60
N ILE A 94 -10.93 -8.46 -5.43
CA ILE A 94 -9.87 -8.94 -4.56
C ILE A 94 -8.65 -9.30 -5.40
N MET A 95 -7.56 -8.59 -5.14
CA MET A 95 -6.27 -8.79 -5.76
C MET A 95 -5.29 -9.41 -4.75
N LEU A 96 -4.54 -10.41 -5.17
CA LEU A 96 -3.48 -11.03 -4.37
C LEU A 96 -2.11 -10.72 -4.97
N GLN A 97 -1.23 -10.09 -4.18
CA GLN A 97 0.19 -9.94 -4.53
C GLN A 97 1.00 -11.06 -3.88
N THR A 98 1.73 -11.82 -4.67
CA THR A 98 2.52 -12.97 -4.21
C THR A 98 3.82 -13.07 -4.99
N ASN A 99 4.86 -13.67 -4.40
CA ASN A 99 6.08 -14.02 -5.13
C ASN A 99 5.91 -15.27 -6.03
N GLY A 100 4.77 -15.95 -5.93
CA GLY A 100 4.41 -17.10 -6.74
C GLY A 100 5.11 -18.42 -6.36
N ASP A 101 6.09 -18.41 -5.47
CA ASP A 101 6.88 -19.61 -5.14
C ASP A 101 6.06 -20.72 -4.48
N LEU A 102 5.06 -20.34 -3.71
CA LEU A 102 4.17 -21.26 -3.00
C LEU A 102 2.87 -21.55 -3.75
N LEU A 103 2.66 -20.95 -4.93
CA LEU A 103 1.45 -21.14 -5.71
C LEU A 103 1.49 -22.49 -6.43
N THR A 104 0.46 -23.31 -6.19
CA THR A 104 0.22 -24.60 -6.81
C THR A 104 -1.20 -24.68 -7.33
N GLU A 105 -1.49 -25.65 -8.20
CA GLU A 105 -2.83 -25.84 -8.76
C GLU A 105 -3.95 -25.88 -7.71
N PRO A 106 -3.90 -26.70 -6.63
CA PRO A 106 -4.95 -26.72 -5.61
C PRO A 106 -5.09 -25.39 -4.87
N ILE A 107 -3.98 -24.67 -4.67
CA ILE A 107 -4.00 -23.35 -4.02
C ILE A 107 -4.66 -22.33 -4.92
N LEU A 108 -4.30 -22.28 -6.22
CA LEU A 108 -4.89 -21.38 -7.20
C LEU A 108 -6.40 -21.60 -7.30
N ALA A 109 -6.85 -22.87 -7.44
CA ALA A 109 -8.27 -23.21 -7.49
C ALA A 109 -9.01 -22.71 -6.24
N THR A 110 -8.45 -22.93 -5.05
CA THR A 110 -9.05 -22.46 -3.78
C THR A 110 -9.11 -20.92 -3.73
N LEU A 111 -8.08 -20.22 -4.19
CA LEU A 111 -8.08 -18.75 -4.19
C LEU A 111 -9.14 -18.18 -5.13
N ILE A 112 -9.31 -18.78 -6.31
CA ILE A 112 -10.37 -18.40 -7.27
C ILE A 112 -11.74 -18.67 -6.66
N GLU A 113 -11.97 -19.83 -6.06
CA GLU A 113 -13.21 -20.17 -5.38
C GLU A 113 -13.55 -19.17 -4.26
N LYS A 114 -12.54 -18.73 -3.51
CA LYS A 114 -12.68 -17.69 -2.47
C LYS A 114 -12.78 -16.28 -3.02
N GLY A 115 -12.79 -16.13 -4.35
CA GLY A 115 -13.10 -14.87 -5.04
C GLY A 115 -11.90 -13.97 -5.31
N VAL A 116 -10.67 -14.47 -5.26
CA VAL A 116 -9.54 -13.72 -5.80
C VAL A 116 -9.68 -13.67 -7.32
N SER A 117 -9.75 -12.46 -7.88
CA SER A 117 -9.93 -12.25 -9.32
C SER A 117 -8.70 -11.65 -10.02
N ARG A 118 -7.74 -11.14 -9.26
CA ARG A 118 -6.48 -10.65 -9.81
C ARG A 118 -5.30 -11.21 -9.04
N PHE A 119 -4.29 -11.67 -9.78
CA PHE A 119 -3.02 -12.15 -9.23
C PHE A 119 -1.87 -11.30 -9.75
N ASP A 120 -1.12 -10.67 -8.85
CA ASP A 120 0.09 -9.94 -9.18
C ASP A 120 1.32 -10.70 -8.70
N ILE A 121 2.16 -11.12 -9.65
CA ILE A 121 3.37 -11.87 -9.36
C ILE A 121 4.56 -10.91 -9.26
N ALA A 122 5.11 -10.78 -8.07
CA ALA A 122 6.18 -9.84 -7.74
C ALA A 122 7.52 -10.57 -7.51
N SER A 123 7.94 -11.41 -8.45
CA SER A 123 9.15 -12.23 -8.27
C SER A 123 10.01 -12.36 -9.52
N ILE A 124 9.85 -11.46 -10.48
CA ILE A 124 10.54 -11.53 -11.77
C ILE A 124 11.64 -10.48 -11.81
N ASP A 125 12.51 -10.54 -10.84
CA ASP A 125 13.66 -9.64 -10.74
C ASP A 125 14.88 -10.33 -10.12
N ARG A 126 16.01 -9.62 -10.14
CA ARG A 126 17.28 -10.14 -9.66
C ARG A 126 17.39 -10.30 -8.14
N TYR A 127 16.45 -9.76 -7.39
CA TYR A 127 16.48 -9.77 -5.92
C TYR A 127 15.76 -10.97 -5.32
N HIS A 128 14.88 -11.63 -6.08
CA HIS A 128 14.19 -12.85 -5.66
C HIS A 128 15.00 -14.10 -6.05
N LYS A 129 14.99 -15.13 -5.22
CA LYS A 129 15.77 -16.34 -5.41
C LYS A 129 15.46 -17.08 -6.72
N HIS A 130 14.21 -17.05 -7.12
CA HIS A 130 13.68 -17.76 -8.26
C HIS A 130 13.24 -16.83 -9.39
N ALA A 131 13.83 -15.63 -9.45
CA ALA A 131 13.51 -14.61 -10.43
C ALA A 131 13.42 -15.16 -11.85
N GLY A 132 12.27 -15.00 -12.48
CA GLY A 132 12.00 -15.44 -13.84
C GLY A 132 11.90 -16.94 -14.08
N ALA A 133 12.52 -17.78 -13.25
CA ALA A 133 12.57 -19.23 -13.47
C ALA A 133 11.21 -19.92 -13.40
N ARG A 134 10.23 -19.31 -12.71
CA ARG A 134 8.88 -19.87 -12.59
C ARG A 134 7.84 -19.19 -13.49
N LEU A 135 8.24 -18.18 -14.25
CA LEU A 135 7.29 -17.42 -15.07
C LEU A 135 6.50 -18.31 -16.04
N GLU A 136 7.19 -19.19 -16.78
CA GLU A 136 6.55 -20.11 -17.73
C GLU A 136 5.60 -21.08 -17.01
N VAL A 137 6.06 -21.66 -15.89
CA VAL A 137 5.25 -22.58 -15.08
C VAL A 137 4.01 -21.89 -14.52
N LEU A 138 4.13 -20.65 -14.07
CA LEU A 138 3.00 -19.86 -13.58
C LEU A 138 2.05 -19.49 -14.72
N ALA A 139 2.58 -19.12 -15.89
CA ALA A 139 1.76 -18.83 -17.07
C ALA A 139 0.91 -20.04 -17.50
N GLU A 140 1.53 -21.23 -17.59
CA GLU A 140 0.81 -22.48 -17.89
C GLU A 140 -0.25 -22.80 -16.82
N LEU A 141 0.09 -22.63 -15.54
CA LEU A 141 -0.84 -22.83 -14.43
C LEU A 141 -2.04 -21.90 -14.50
N PHE A 142 -1.82 -20.62 -14.75
CA PHE A 142 -2.88 -19.62 -14.89
C PHE A 142 -3.76 -19.89 -16.11
N GLU A 143 -3.16 -20.19 -17.27
CA GLU A 143 -3.87 -20.51 -18.50
C GLU A 143 -4.78 -21.74 -18.32
N ALA A 144 -4.28 -22.80 -17.67
CA ALA A 144 -5.04 -24.02 -17.39
C ALA A 144 -6.31 -23.76 -16.54
N HIS A 145 -6.34 -22.65 -15.77
CA HIS A 145 -7.48 -22.23 -14.95
C HIS A 145 -8.27 -21.06 -15.55
N GLY A 146 -8.02 -20.71 -16.81
CA GLY A 146 -8.71 -19.62 -17.48
C GLY A 146 -8.37 -18.23 -16.95
N VAL A 147 -7.25 -18.08 -16.24
CA VAL A 147 -6.77 -16.78 -15.76
C VAL A 147 -6.02 -16.08 -16.88
N ARG A 148 -6.56 -14.97 -17.36
CA ARG A 148 -5.96 -14.22 -18.49
C ARG A 148 -4.69 -13.50 -18.08
N GLY A 149 -3.62 -13.66 -18.85
CA GLY A 149 -2.39 -12.88 -18.68
C GLY A 149 -2.58 -11.42 -19.11
N ASP A 150 -2.18 -10.50 -18.24
CA ASP A 150 -2.11 -9.07 -18.54
C ASP A 150 -0.72 -8.58 -18.09
N HIS A 151 0.12 -8.27 -19.07
CA HIS A 151 1.53 -7.89 -18.86
C HIS A 151 1.80 -6.45 -19.28
N LYS A 152 0.77 -5.62 -19.31
CA LYS A 152 0.92 -4.21 -19.64
C LYS A 152 1.74 -3.51 -18.55
N ASP A 153 2.58 -2.59 -19.01
CA ASP A 153 3.36 -1.74 -18.11
C ASP A 153 2.43 -0.78 -17.35
N PRO A 154 2.30 -0.89 -16.03
CA PRO A 154 1.44 -0.01 -15.24
C PRO A 154 1.89 1.45 -15.23
N LEU A 155 3.13 1.76 -15.65
CA LEU A 155 3.60 3.15 -15.84
C LEU A 155 3.03 3.76 -17.12
N ILE A 156 2.76 2.95 -18.13
CA ILE A 156 2.29 3.40 -19.46
C ILE A 156 0.76 3.38 -19.51
N ASP A 157 0.14 2.38 -18.89
CA ASP A 157 -1.30 2.17 -18.94
C ASP A 157 -1.87 2.01 -17.51
N LYS A 158 -2.11 3.12 -16.85
CA LYS A 158 -2.71 3.15 -15.51
C LYS A 158 -4.09 2.50 -15.46
N ASP A 159 -4.83 2.59 -16.54
CA ASP A 159 -6.20 2.04 -16.63
C ASP A 159 -6.16 0.51 -16.74
N SER A 160 -5.09 -0.08 -17.24
CA SER A 160 -4.94 -1.54 -17.30
C SER A 160 -4.87 -2.21 -15.93
N TYR A 161 -4.47 -1.46 -14.91
CA TYR A 161 -4.40 -1.93 -13.53
C TYR A 161 -5.76 -1.94 -12.82
N LEU A 162 -6.71 -1.18 -13.35
CA LEU A 162 -8.05 -0.96 -12.82
C LEU A 162 -9.11 -1.80 -13.51
N ILE A 163 -8.70 -2.67 -14.46
CA ILE A 163 -9.65 -3.39 -15.29
C ILE A 163 -10.50 -4.31 -14.44
N GLU A 164 -11.80 -4.06 -14.57
CA GLU A 164 -12.97 -4.88 -14.31
C GLU A 164 -12.71 -6.29 -13.75
N ASN A 165 -13.65 -6.83 -13.00
CA ASN A 165 -13.71 -8.16 -12.34
C ASN A 165 -13.37 -9.37 -13.24
N GLU A 166 -12.50 -9.22 -14.21
CA GLU A 166 -11.98 -10.33 -14.99
C GLU A 166 -10.92 -11.08 -14.21
N LEU A 167 -11.01 -12.40 -14.25
CA LEU A 167 -9.99 -13.28 -13.70
C LEU A 167 -8.70 -13.10 -14.51
N SER A 168 -7.70 -12.46 -13.90
CA SER A 168 -6.47 -12.07 -14.60
C SER A 168 -5.22 -12.15 -13.73
N TRP A 169 -4.06 -12.20 -14.37
CA TRP A 169 -2.78 -12.13 -13.68
C TRP A 169 -1.79 -11.25 -14.45
N GLY A 170 -0.86 -10.68 -13.73
CA GLY A 170 0.26 -9.94 -14.27
C GLY A 170 1.51 -10.18 -13.46
N TYR A 171 2.65 -9.74 -14.00
CA TYR A 171 3.91 -9.81 -13.28
C TYR A 171 4.66 -8.48 -13.37
N TRP A 172 5.44 -8.22 -12.36
CA TRP A 172 6.36 -7.09 -12.31
C TRP A 172 7.52 -7.43 -11.36
N GLY A 173 8.59 -6.69 -11.46
CA GLY A 173 9.75 -6.94 -10.64
C GLY A 173 10.51 -5.67 -10.30
N ALA A 174 11.34 -5.75 -9.26
CA ALA A 174 12.28 -4.71 -8.91
C ALA A 174 13.49 -4.81 -9.84
N THR A 175 13.62 -3.89 -10.76
CA THR A 175 14.82 -3.64 -11.54
C THR A 175 15.65 -2.54 -10.89
N GLU A 176 16.77 -2.13 -11.48
CA GLU A 176 17.52 -0.94 -11.02
C GLU A 176 16.63 0.30 -10.98
N ASP A 177 15.73 0.38 -11.95
CA ASP A 177 14.71 1.41 -12.06
C ASP A 177 13.33 0.81 -11.78
N MET A 178 13.16 0.13 -10.69
CA MET A 178 11.90 -0.48 -10.30
C MET A 178 10.69 0.23 -10.92
N TRP A 179 9.64 -0.50 -11.32
CA TRP A 179 8.47 0.08 -12.00
C TRP A 179 7.85 1.29 -11.24
N LEU A 180 8.07 1.39 -9.93
CA LEU A 180 7.72 2.55 -9.09
C LEU A 180 8.78 3.65 -9.08
N GLY A 181 9.77 3.61 -9.96
CA GLY A 181 10.82 4.62 -10.03
C GLY A 181 11.98 4.40 -9.06
N GLY A 182 12.19 3.17 -8.58
CA GLY A 182 13.29 2.76 -7.71
C GLY A 182 12.84 2.19 -6.37
N ASN A 183 13.76 1.58 -5.64
CA ASN A 183 13.48 1.01 -4.33
C ASN A 183 13.22 2.10 -3.28
N TRP A 184 12.20 1.91 -2.46
CA TRP A 184 11.93 2.80 -1.33
C TRP A 184 12.99 2.68 -0.24
N ALA A 185 13.29 3.80 0.42
CA ALA A 185 14.15 3.84 1.60
C ALA A 185 13.38 3.36 2.85
N ARG A 186 13.00 2.09 2.86
CA ARG A 186 12.18 1.43 3.89
C ARG A 186 12.64 0.00 4.10
N GLY A 187 12.33 -0.55 5.28
CA GLY A 187 12.52 -1.95 5.61
C GLY A 187 13.92 -2.46 5.33
N MET A 188 14.02 -3.65 4.76
CA MET A 188 15.29 -4.30 4.43
C MET A 188 16.10 -3.50 3.40
N ALA A 189 15.44 -2.88 2.42
CA ALA A 189 16.13 -2.05 1.42
C ALA A 189 16.87 -0.88 2.08
N LEU A 190 16.30 -0.27 3.13
CA LEU A 190 16.97 0.77 3.92
C LEU A 190 18.18 0.20 4.68
N GLU A 191 18.00 -0.93 5.39
CA GLU A 191 19.07 -1.58 6.15
C GLU A 191 20.25 -2.01 5.27
N LYS A 192 19.96 -2.50 4.07
CA LYS A 192 20.96 -2.97 3.09
C LYS A 192 21.55 -1.83 2.23
N GLY A 193 21.01 -0.64 2.31
CA GLY A 193 21.48 0.50 1.54
C GLY A 193 21.18 0.43 0.04
N ILE A 194 20.22 -0.39 -0.37
CA ILE A 194 19.83 -0.61 -1.79
C ILE A 194 18.54 0.13 -2.15
N TRP A 195 18.44 1.36 -1.75
CA TRP A 195 17.32 2.25 -2.06
C TRP A 195 17.74 3.38 -3.01
N LYS A 196 16.77 4.01 -3.68
CA LYS A 196 17.01 5.10 -4.62
C LYS A 196 17.49 6.35 -3.88
N ARG A 197 18.75 6.74 -4.14
CA ARG A 197 19.36 7.99 -3.64
C ARG A 197 19.15 9.09 -4.65
N ASP A 198 17.97 9.69 -4.60
CA ASP A 198 17.58 10.79 -5.46
C ASP A 198 16.68 11.76 -4.67
N PRO A 199 17.23 12.90 -4.21
CA PRO A 199 16.47 13.86 -3.42
C PRO A 199 15.38 14.59 -4.21
N GLN A 200 15.41 14.51 -5.54
CA GLN A 200 14.40 15.14 -6.40
C GLN A 200 13.26 14.17 -6.74
N HIS A 201 13.44 12.86 -6.50
CA HIS A 201 12.41 11.89 -6.80
C HIS A 201 11.27 11.94 -5.80
N ASN A 202 10.07 12.28 -6.29
CA ASN A 202 8.89 12.39 -5.44
C ASN A 202 8.08 11.10 -5.41
N PHE A 203 8.37 10.24 -4.45
CA PHE A 203 7.62 9.00 -4.24
C PHE A 203 6.14 9.21 -3.86
N CYS A 204 5.75 10.41 -3.42
CA CYS A 204 4.35 10.66 -3.06
C CYS A 204 3.43 10.80 -4.28
N THR A 205 3.98 11.08 -5.47
CA THR A 205 3.19 11.28 -6.70
C THR A 205 3.11 10.07 -7.62
N ILE A 206 3.85 9.01 -7.30
CA ILE A 206 3.79 7.75 -8.06
C ILE A 206 2.67 6.86 -7.56
N LEU A 207 2.40 5.77 -8.27
CA LEU A 207 1.41 4.77 -7.86
C LEU A 207 1.73 4.26 -6.44
N SER A 208 0.69 4.11 -5.62
CA SER A 208 0.81 3.75 -4.19
C SER A 208 1.54 4.79 -3.31
N GLY A 209 1.77 6.00 -3.83
CA GLY A 209 2.23 7.16 -3.06
C GLY A 209 1.11 7.79 -2.24
N ALA A 210 1.42 8.92 -1.57
CA ALA A 210 0.46 9.60 -0.69
C ALA A 210 -0.51 10.53 -1.43
N ARG A 211 -0.31 10.81 -2.72
CA ARG A 211 -1.21 11.69 -3.45
C ARG A 211 -2.60 11.09 -3.55
N ASN A 212 -3.61 11.89 -3.23
CA ASN A 212 -5.03 11.55 -3.27
C ASN A 212 -5.49 10.49 -2.24
N PHE A 213 -4.70 10.22 -1.19
CA PHE A 213 -5.13 9.28 -0.14
C PHE A 213 -6.31 9.80 0.70
N LEU A 214 -6.58 11.11 0.69
CA LEU A 214 -7.73 11.76 1.32
C LEU A 214 -8.81 12.18 0.31
N GLY A 215 -8.73 11.70 -0.91
CA GLY A 215 -9.57 12.13 -1.99
C GLY A 215 -8.89 13.15 -2.90
N GLY A 216 -9.23 13.05 -4.17
CA GLY A 216 -8.70 13.90 -5.23
C GLY A 216 -9.83 14.51 -6.05
N TYR A 217 -9.80 14.27 -7.35
CA TYR A 217 -10.79 14.80 -8.29
C TYR A 217 -12.17 14.15 -8.16
N ASP A 218 -12.24 12.90 -7.68
CA ASP A 218 -13.46 12.10 -7.63
C ASP A 218 -14.11 12.05 -6.23
N ASP A 219 -13.68 12.93 -5.33
CA ASP A 219 -14.19 13.05 -3.95
C ASP A 219 -14.15 11.75 -3.12
N ILE A 220 -13.34 10.76 -3.51
CA ILE A 220 -13.03 9.55 -2.74
C ILE A 220 -11.52 9.35 -2.59
N PRO A 221 -11.04 8.71 -1.49
CA PRO A 221 -9.66 8.27 -1.38
C PRO A 221 -9.26 7.34 -2.53
N GLN A 222 -8.12 7.65 -3.16
CA GLN A 222 -7.63 6.84 -4.28
C GLN A 222 -6.99 5.54 -3.80
N GLU A 223 -6.07 5.62 -2.84
CA GLU A 223 -5.49 4.44 -2.21
C GLU A 223 -5.20 4.70 -0.73
N ILE A 224 -5.59 3.74 0.10
CA ILE A 224 -5.32 3.71 1.54
C ILE A 224 -4.46 2.48 1.81
N SER A 225 -3.44 2.62 2.65
CA SER A 225 -2.58 1.51 3.02
C SER A 225 -2.75 1.12 4.49
N ILE A 226 -2.84 -0.19 4.74
CA ILE A 226 -2.77 -0.78 6.08
C ILE A 226 -1.58 -1.74 6.10
N GLN A 227 -0.63 -1.51 7.02
CA GLN A 227 0.49 -2.41 7.22
C GLN A 227 0.38 -3.09 8.58
N LEU A 228 0.10 -4.38 8.58
CA LEU A 228 -0.41 -5.13 9.71
C LEU A 228 -1.72 -4.48 10.18
N TRP A 229 -1.66 -3.63 11.20
CA TRP A 229 -2.80 -2.83 11.72
C TRP A 229 -2.65 -1.32 11.51
N ARG A 230 -1.48 -0.86 11.02
CA ARG A 230 -1.12 0.55 10.92
C ARG A 230 -1.72 1.17 9.68
N ILE A 231 -2.59 2.16 9.85
CA ILE A 231 -3.11 2.94 8.73
C ILE A 231 -2.04 3.95 8.30
N ASN A 232 -1.74 3.98 7.00
CA ASN A 232 -0.70 4.83 6.42
C ASN A 232 -1.22 5.60 5.20
N PRO A 233 -0.65 6.77 4.92
CA PRO A 233 -1.01 7.57 3.75
C PRO A 233 -0.43 7.05 2.43
N CYS A 234 0.44 6.04 2.48
CA CYS A 234 1.10 5.47 1.30
C CYS A 234 1.44 3.99 1.51
N CYS A 235 1.60 3.23 0.45
CA CYS A 235 1.91 1.79 0.50
C CYS A 235 3.20 1.47 1.26
N PRO A 236 4.35 2.14 1.05
CA PRO A 236 5.57 1.81 1.80
C PRO A 236 5.46 2.12 3.31
N GLY A 237 4.42 2.83 3.73
CA GLY A 237 4.22 3.24 5.10
C GLY A 237 5.20 4.32 5.59
N THR A 238 4.98 4.78 6.79
CA THR A 238 5.85 5.70 7.51
C THR A 238 6.21 5.11 8.88
N LYS A 239 7.23 5.65 9.53
CA LYS A 239 7.48 5.34 10.94
C LYS A 239 6.29 5.69 11.84
N PHE A 240 5.49 6.67 11.41
CA PHE A 240 4.39 7.26 12.17
C PHE A 240 3.07 7.01 11.44
N PRO A 241 2.37 5.91 11.75
CA PRO A 241 1.06 5.63 11.19
C PRO A 241 0.05 6.69 11.61
N ILE A 242 -0.98 6.88 10.80
CA ILE A 242 -2.04 7.86 11.08
C ILE A 242 -3.19 7.30 11.92
N GLY A 243 -3.23 6.00 12.16
CA GLY A 243 -4.21 5.33 12.99
C GLY A 243 -3.93 3.85 13.18
N ASP A 244 -4.75 3.19 14.01
CA ASP A 244 -4.73 1.75 14.30
C ASP A 244 -6.06 1.13 13.84
N ALA A 245 -6.03 0.38 12.74
CA ALA A 245 -7.22 -0.23 12.14
C ALA A 245 -7.88 -1.33 13.01
N ARG A 246 -7.23 -1.79 14.09
CA ARG A 246 -7.85 -2.74 15.04
C ARG A 246 -8.90 -2.06 15.91
N THR A 247 -8.76 -0.77 16.16
CA THR A 247 -9.53 -0.02 17.16
C THR A 247 -10.23 1.20 16.61
N GLU A 248 -9.84 1.68 15.42
CA GLU A 248 -10.37 2.88 14.79
C GLU A 248 -10.94 2.55 13.41
N ARG A 249 -12.11 3.09 13.08
CA ARG A 249 -12.61 3.03 11.70
C ARG A 249 -11.69 3.84 10.78
N VAL A 250 -11.30 3.24 9.66
CA VAL A 250 -10.43 3.90 8.67
C VAL A 250 -11.03 5.24 8.21
N ALA A 251 -12.35 5.29 7.98
CA ALA A 251 -13.05 6.51 7.60
C ALA A 251 -12.89 7.65 8.62
N ASP A 252 -12.99 7.34 9.92
CA ASP A 252 -12.88 8.33 11.00
C ASP A 252 -11.43 8.86 11.10
N VAL A 253 -10.45 7.98 10.90
CA VAL A 253 -9.02 8.36 10.83
C VAL A 253 -8.78 9.31 9.67
N LEU A 254 -9.27 8.98 8.46
CA LEU A 254 -9.11 9.84 7.29
C LEU A 254 -9.82 11.18 7.46
N GLU A 255 -11.05 11.20 8.00
CA GLU A 255 -11.76 12.45 8.29
C GLU A 255 -10.97 13.33 9.28
N ARG A 256 -10.41 12.72 10.33
CA ARG A 256 -9.56 13.43 11.31
C ARG A 256 -8.35 14.07 10.65
N VAL A 257 -7.54 13.28 9.93
CA VAL A 257 -6.29 13.79 9.33
C VAL A 257 -6.54 14.73 8.14
N SER A 258 -7.70 14.64 7.47
CA SER A 258 -8.04 15.52 6.35
C SER A 258 -8.14 17.00 6.74
N ARG A 259 -8.32 17.28 8.02
CA ARG A 259 -8.39 18.65 8.55
C ARG A 259 -7.01 19.25 8.78
N HIS A 260 -5.98 18.40 8.90
CA HIS A 260 -4.64 18.83 9.28
C HIS A 260 -3.81 19.31 8.08
N PRO A 261 -3.11 20.48 8.18
CA PRO A 261 -2.33 21.04 7.09
C PRO A 261 -1.28 20.12 6.50
N VAL A 262 -0.55 19.35 7.35
CA VAL A 262 0.46 18.37 6.93
C VAL A 262 -0.11 17.37 5.93
N PHE A 263 -1.24 16.75 6.29
CA PHE A 263 -1.83 15.69 5.46
C PHE A 263 -2.51 16.23 4.20
N LYS A 264 -2.97 17.48 4.21
CA LYS A 264 -3.42 18.17 2.99
C LYS A 264 -2.28 18.28 1.98
N LYS A 265 -1.07 18.64 2.43
CA LYS A 265 0.10 18.73 1.56
C LYS A 265 0.56 17.36 1.05
N LEU A 266 0.53 16.34 1.90
CA LEU A 266 0.77 14.96 1.46
C LEU A 266 -0.25 14.50 0.43
N ASN A 267 -1.52 14.82 0.63
CA ASN A 267 -2.60 14.50 -0.32
C ASN A 267 -2.44 15.23 -1.66
N GLU A 268 -1.85 16.42 -1.67
CA GLU A 268 -1.45 17.13 -2.89
C GLU A 268 -0.26 16.45 -3.59
N GLY A 269 0.41 15.51 -2.93
CA GLY A 269 1.66 14.88 -3.39
C GLY A 269 2.87 15.80 -3.18
N ASP A 270 2.80 16.74 -2.26
CA ASP A 270 3.85 17.72 -2.01
C ASP A 270 4.44 17.62 -0.59
N PRO A 271 5.28 16.61 -0.34
CA PRO A 271 5.86 16.36 0.99
C PRO A 271 6.78 17.49 1.48
N TRP A 272 7.36 18.28 0.58
CA TRP A 272 8.26 19.37 0.98
C TRP A 272 7.52 20.57 1.59
N ARG A 273 6.20 20.64 1.40
CA ARG A 273 5.36 21.71 1.95
C ARG A 273 4.63 21.32 3.23
N MET A 274 4.83 20.10 3.72
CA MET A 274 4.19 19.62 4.97
C MET A 274 4.38 20.57 6.16
N GLY A 275 5.55 21.18 6.27
CA GLY A 275 5.95 22.02 7.39
C GLY A 275 5.59 23.51 7.26
N GLU A 276 4.91 23.96 6.20
CA GLU A 276 4.61 25.39 5.99
C GLU A 276 3.91 26.03 7.18
N HIS A 277 2.95 25.35 7.79
CA HIS A 277 2.21 25.85 8.95
C HIS A 277 3.05 25.90 10.26
N LEU A 278 4.19 25.20 10.28
CA LEU A 278 5.18 25.25 11.36
C LEU A 278 6.32 26.25 11.07
N GLY A 279 6.23 27.00 9.98
CA GLY A 279 7.26 27.96 9.56
C GLY A 279 8.44 27.32 8.81
N ILE A 280 8.36 26.03 8.45
CA ILE A 280 9.39 25.34 7.66
C ILE A 280 9.10 25.61 6.18
N SER A 281 10.01 26.33 5.51
CA SER A 281 9.87 26.65 4.09
C SER A 281 10.13 25.41 3.21
N GLU A 282 9.53 25.41 2.01
CA GLU A 282 9.81 24.38 1.00
C GLU A 282 11.31 24.28 0.68
N ALA A 283 12.00 25.43 0.58
CA ALA A 283 13.44 25.47 0.30
C ALA A 283 14.27 24.77 1.39
N GLU A 284 13.88 24.95 2.66
CA GLU A 284 14.51 24.28 3.79
C GLU A 284 14.22 22.76 3.76
N ALA A 285 12.98 22.37 3.50
CA ALA A 285 12.58 20.96 3.36
C ALA A 285 13.36 20.26 2.24
N ARG A 286 13.50 20.89 1.08
CA ARG A 286 14.30 20.39 -0.05
C ARG A 286 15.78 20.26 0.32
N LYS A 287 16.37 21.27 0.97
CA LYS A 287 17.75 21.19 1.45
C LYS A 287 17.98 20.03 2.42
N ARG A 288 17.01 19.76 3.31
CA ARG A 288 17.07 18.60 4.22
C ARG A 288 16.95 17.29 3.45
N THR A 289 16.09 17.26 2.43
CA THR A 289 15.94 16.08 1.55
C THR A 289 17.24 15.81 0.77
N GLU A 290 17.96 16.83 0.34
CA GLU A 290 19.28 16.69 -0.28
C GLU A 290 20.29 16.03 0.65
N VAL A 291 20.31 16.39 1.93
CA VAL A 291 21.17 15.75 2.94
C VAL A 291 20.78 14.27 3.15
N LEU A 292 19.50 14.00 3.24
CA LEU A 292 18.95 12.64 3.44
C LEU A 292 18.91 11.83 2.14
N GLN A 293 19.07 12.46 0.99
CA GLN A 293 19.07 11.88 -0.35
C GLN A 293 17.78 11.13 -0.74
N ASN A 294 16.70 11.27 0.02
CA ASN A 294 15.43 10.60 -0.27
C ASN A 294 14.27 11.27 0.47
N VAL A 295 13.16 11.51 -0.24
CA VAL A 295 11.98 12.17 0.33
C VAL A 295 11.28 11.36 1.42
N CYS A 296 11.34 10.03 1.35
CA CYS A 296 10.76 9.18 2.40
C CYS A 296 11.53 9.29 3.72
N LEU A 297 12.86 9.45 3.66
CA LEU A 297 13.67 9.70 4.86
C LEU A 297 13.44 11.11 5.42
N TYR A 298 13.23 12.09 4.55
CA TYR A 298 12.79 13.41 5.01
C TYR A 298 11.43 13.37 5.69
N CYS A 299 10.46 12.63 5.12
CA CYS A 299 9.14 12.47 5.71
C CYS A 299 9.23 11.88 7.14
N ASP A 300 10.03 10.83 7.35
CA ASP A 300 10.22 10.26 8.69
C ASP A 300 10.88 11.23 9.66
N ALA A 301 11.93 11.93 9.22
CA ALA A 301 12.62 12.92 10.05
C ALA A 301 11.69 14.08 10.43
N PHE A 302 10.87 14.55 9.47
CA PHE A 302 9.88 15.59 9.73
C PHE A 302 8.89 15.19 10.82
N PHE A 303 8.31 14.00 10.73
CA PHE A 303 7.38 13.51 11.75
C PHE A 303 8.07 13.29 13.10
N GLU A 304 9.28 12.74 13.12
CA GLU A 304 10.05 12.49 14.34
C GLU A 304 10.33 13.78 15.11
N GLU A 305 10.68 14.86 14.40
CA GLU A 305 11.00 16.15 15.01
C GLU A 305 9.76 16.94 15.44
N ASN A 306 8.65 16.82 14.71
CA ASN A 306 7.49 17.67 14.91
C ASN A 306 6.29 16.95 15.55
N MET A 307 6.43 15.66 15.94
CA MET A 307 5.33 14.87 16.53
C MET A 307 4.68 15.53 17.73
N GLN A 308 5.47 16.15 18.62
CA GLN A 308 4.91 16.76 19.83
C GLN A 308 4.02 17.97 19.49
N ASP A 309 4.39 18.74 18.47
CA ASP A 309 3.60 19.90 18.04
C ASP A 309 2.34 19.44 17.31
N LEU A 310 2.45 18.44 16.45
CA LEU A 310 1.30 17.83 15.80
C LEU A 310 0.28 17.26 16.79
N ASN A 311 0.74 16.64 17.89
CA ASN A 311 -0.13 16.14 18.96
C ASN A 311 -0.76 17.26 19.79
N ARG A 312 -0.04 18.37 20.05
CA ARG A 312 -0.57 19.52 20.78
C ARG A 312 -1.69 20.25 20.05
N GLU A 313 -1.67 20.26 18.74
CA GLU A 313 -2.73 20.83 17.91
C GLU A 313 -4.06 20.04 18.01
N ARG A 314 -4.14 18.99 18.82
CA ARG A 314 -5.31 18.11 19.09
C ARG A 314 -5.95 17.49 17.84
N PHE A 315 -5.22 17.45 16.74
CA PHE A 315 -5.74 16.90 15.49
C PHE A 315 -5.38 15.43 15.27
N ILE A 316 -4.35 14.94 15.95
CA ILE A 316 -3.84 13.59 15.77
C ILE A 316 -3.37 13.05 17.12
N GLU A 317 -4.08 12.07 17.67
CA GLU A 317 -3.48 11.14 18.60
C GLU A 317 -2.78 10.05 17.77
N LEU A 318 -1.54 10.31 17.38
CA LEU A 318 -0.73 9.29 16.72
C LEU A 318 -0.36 8.25 17.76
N PRO A 319 -0.56 6.95 17.51
CA PRO A 319 -0.15 5.92 18.44
C PRO A 319 1.36 5.98 18.62
N VAL A 320 1.81 6.18 19.87
CA VAL A 320 3.22 6.09 20.23
C VAL A 320 3.63 4.63 20.01
N LEU A 321 4.56 4.40 19.11
CA LEU A 321 5.13 3.08 18.90
C LEU A 321 5.96 2.72 20.11
N GLN A 322 5.52 1.75 20.92
CA GLN A 322 6.33 1.07 21.92
C GLN A 322 7.15 -0.02 21.26
#